data_b6cfdfa0ce7317c9d4cc6856516d65c6
#
_entry.id   b6cfdfa0ce7317c9d4cc6856516d65c6
#
_cell.length_a   1.000
_cell.length_b   1.000
_cell.length_c   1.000
_cell.angle_alpha   90.00
_cell.angle_beta   90.00
_cell.angle_gamma   90.00
#
_symmetry.space_group_name_H-M   'P 1'
#
loop_
_entity.id
_entity.type
_entity.pdbx_description
1 polymer ?
#
loop_
_entity_poly.entity_id
_entity_poly.type
_entity_poly.pdbx_seq_one_letter_code
_entity_poly.pdbx_strand_id
1 'polypeptide(L)'
;MRRPATPVALAWAATLAGVISIVSALTPEFADRTDLIDGILPPGVPEAARTVALALWLAMIFLSRGLARRKHRAWTLAVAIVIASAIAHLAKGLDFEEASVHVVLLVALLRSRRQFVAPGDPATVVPLLQVAVALAVAVPFLIVGIYDNDVYSRRIEVALALLVGALAFRALWLWLRPQGVPPAVGEERERAAELVQEHGSDSLAYFALRRDKSYFFSPSGRSFLAYRVIGGTALVAGDPIGDVAERRELIGEFVRIAHAKGWRVAVAGAANDALEDYASIGFKSMYLGDEAVIRPATFSLEGRAIRKVRQSVSRLEKSGYRVQVLSTADADESLRAQIRAVSEEWRGNWPERGFTMAMDALFLYPDTVLAVAVAPDGRIGGFLQLVPSPASEGYSLASMRRRGDTPNGLMEFLITETVAWARQHAVTEVSLNFAVFADFMRSGDEASRATRSLRWVLLKGDRLFQLERLHSFNRKFFPDWRRRYFCFERWADLPLAGLAYLHAESLLTPPGPWVRSHDLAAQ
;
A
#
# COMPACT_ATOMS: atom_id res chain seq x y z
N MET A 1 20.16 -7.42 -5.36
CA MET A 1 20.14 -8.93 -5.44
C MET A 1 19.13 -9.38 -6.48
N ARG A 2 19.56 -10.15 -7.49
CA ARG A 2 18.64 -10.69 -8.52
C ARG A 2 17.85 -11.86 -7.92
N ARG A 3 16.53 -11.94 -8.17
CA ARG A 3 15.74 -13.13 -7.84
C ARG A 3 16.34 -14.35 -8.56
N PRO A 4 16.29 -15.56 -7.95
CA PRO A 4 16.79 -16.75 -8.62
C PRO A 4 16.09 -16.93 -9.98
N ALA A 5 16.89 -17.18 -11.02
CA ALA A 5 16.42 -17.21 -12.40
C ALA A 5 15.37 -18.31 -12.68
N THR A 6 15.48 -19.47 -12.00
CA THR A 6 14.62 -20.64 -12.24
C THR A 6 13.12 -20.40 -11.98
N PRO A 7 12.66 -19.81 -10.84
CA PRO A 7 11.23 -19.55 -10.64
C PRO A 7 10.65 -18.55 -11.64
N VAL A 8 11.47 -17.58 -12.08
CA VAL A 8 11.05 -16.60 -13.10
C VAL A 8 10.95 -17.26 -14.46
N ALA A 9 11.93 -18.11 -14.81
CA ALA A 9 11.89 -18.88 -16.06
C ALA A 9 10.70 -19.84 -16.12
N LEU A 10 10.40 -20.55 -15.01
CA LEU A 10 9.21 -21.40 -14.90
C LEU A 10 7.91 -20.63 -15.02
N ALA A 11 7.84 -19.43 -14.45
CA ALA A 11 6.68 -18.56 -14.61
C ALA A 11 6.44 -18.15 -16.07
N TRP A 12 7.51 -17.81 -16.80
CA TRP A 12 7.44 -17.53 -18.24
C TRP A 12 7.06 -18.76 -19.05
N ALA A 13 7.66 -19.93 -18.74
CA ALA A 13 7.30 -21.20 -19.39
C ALA A 13 5.83 -21.56 -19.17
N ALA A 14 5.33 -21.39 -17.94
CA ALA A 14 3.91 -21.60 -17.62
C ALA A 14 3.00 -20.60 -18.36
N THR A 15 3.38 -19.33 -18.48
CA THR A 15 2.63 -18.34 -19.24
C THR A 15 2.58 -18.71 -20.73
N LEU A 16 3.74 -19.07 -21.31
CA LEU A 16 3.86 -19.44 -22.72
C LEU A 16 3.02 -20.70 -23.02
N ALA A 17 3.15 -21.75 -22.20
CA ALA A 17 2.34 -22.96 -22.31
C ALA A 17 0.84 -22.64 -22.24
N GLY A 18 0.44 -21.72 -21.32
CA GLY A 18 -0.95 -21.25 -21.23
C GLY A 18 -1.45 -20.57 -22.49
N VAL A 19 -0.65 -19.69 -23.07
CA VAL A 19 -1.00 -18.98 -24.32
C VAL A 19 -1.11 -19.97 -25.49
N ILE A 20 -0.16 -20.89 -25.63
CA ILE A 20 -0.18 -21.93 -26.68
C ILE A 20 -1.46 -22.77 -26.58
N SER A 21 -1.80 -23.23 -25.37
CA SER A 21 -3.00 -24.04 -25.16
C SER A 21 -4.32 -23.29 -25.39
N ILE A 22 -4.37 -21.98 -25.11
CA ILE A 22 -5.52 -21.13 -25.45
C ILE A 22 -5.65 -21.04 -26.98
N VAL A 23 -4.55 -20.80 -27.69
CA VAL A 23 -4.56 -20.74 -29.17
C VAL A 23 -4.99 -22.09 -29.76
N SER A 24 -4.44 -23.21 -29.27
CA SER A 24 -4.82 -24.54 -29.66
C SER A 24 -6.31 -24.83 -29.43
N ALA A 25 -6.87 -24.39 -28.30
CA ALA A 25 -8.30 -24.58 -28.02
C ALA A 25 -9.22 -23.75 -28.92
N LEU A 26 -8.71 -22.67 -29.54
CA LEU A 26 -9.44 -21.82 -30.47
C LEU A 26 -9.25 -22.22 -31.95
N THR A 27 -8.29 -23.11 -32.27
CA THR A 27 -8.06 -23.61 -33.63
C THR A 27 -8.90 -24.85 -33.90
N PRO A 28 -9.38 -25.07 -35.17
CA PRO A 28 -10.09 -26.28 -35.57
C PRO A 28 -9.23 -27.53 -35.40
N GLU A 29 -9.84 -28.63 -34.98
CA GLU A 29 -9.17 -29.92 -34.81
C GLU A 29 -8.96 -30.63 -36.16
N PHE A 30 -7.97 -31.52 -36.21
CA PHE A 30 -7.77 -32.39 -37.36
C PHE A 30 -8.87 -33.45 -37.36
N ALA A 31 -9.67 -33.51 -38.44
CA ALA A 31 -10.85 -34.39 -38.57
C ALA A 31 -10.52 -35.88 -38.32
N ASP A 32 -9.36 -36.35 -38.73
CA ASP A 32 -8.93 -37.75 -38.57
C ASP A 32 -8.74 -38.20 -37.11
N ARG A 33 -8.55 -37.27 -36.16
CA ARG A 33 -8.38 -37.58 -34.73
C ARG A 33 -9.72 -37.60 -33.99
N THR A 34 -10.70 -36.83 -34.42
CA THR A 34 -12.03 -36.76 -33.80
C THR A 34 -12.80 -38.08 -34.01
N ASP A 35 -12.69 -38.70 -35.18
CA ASP A 35 -13.35 -39.97 -35.47
C ASP A 35 -12.90 -41.15 -34.57
N LEU A 36 -11.63 -41.12 -34.12
CA LEU A 36 -11.07 -42.10 -33.17
C LEU A 36 -11.63 -41.94 -31.75
N ILE A 37 -11.93 -40.72 -31.35
CA ILE A 37 -12.37 -40.37 -29.99
C ILE A 37 -13.87 -40.62 -29.84
N ASP A 38 -14.65 -40.29 -30.83
CA ASP A 38 -16.12 -40.50 -30.85
C ASP A 38 -16.52 -41.97 -30.67
N GLY A 39 -15.59 -42.91 -30.98
CA GLY A 39 -15.75 -44.32 -30.68
C GLY A 39 -15.35 -44.77 -29.24
N ILE A 40 -14.66 -43.94 -28.49
CA ILE A 40 -14.07 -44.30 -27.18
C ILE A 40 -14.71 -43.53 -26.02
N LEU A 41 -15.06 -42.27 -26.23
CA LEU A 41 -15.58 -41.37 -25.18
C LEU A 41 -17.08 -41.06 -25.39
N PRO A 42 -17.85 -40.85 -24.32
CA PRO A 42 -19.24 -40.42 -24.42
C PRO A 42 -19.38 -39.06 -25.14
N PRO A 43 -20.48 -38.84 -25.90
CA PRO A 43 -20.78 -37.56 -26.53
C PRO A 43 -20.72 -36.38 -25.50
N GLY A 44 -20.09 -35.25 -25.88
CA GLY A 44 -19.96 -34.06 -25.04
C GLY A 44 -18.70 -34.02 -24.15
N VAL A 45 -17.98 -35.15 -23.97
CA VAL A 45 -16.71 -35.15 -23.20
C VAL A 45 -15.63 -34.29 -23.86
N PRO A 46 -15.42 -34.33 -25.19
CA PRO A 46 -14.43 -33.46 -25.85
C PRO A 46 -14.72 -31.98 -25.70
N GLU A 47 -15.98 -31.55 -25.79
CA GLU A 47 -16.40 -30.15 -25.64
C GLU A 47 -16.21 -29.66 -24.19
N ALA A 48 -16.57 -30.50 -23.21
CA ALA A 48 -16.34 -30.24 -21.80
C ALA A 48 -14.83 -30.13 -21.50
N ALA A 49 -14.02 -31.05 -22.06
CA ALA A 49 -12.55 -31.02 -21.89
C ALA A 49 -11.95 -29.75 -22.48
N ARG A 50 -12.43 -29.24 -23.61
CA ARG A 50 -12.02 -27.98 -24.23
C ARG A 50 -12.31 -26.79 -23.31
N THR A 51 -13.52 -26.71 -22.75
CA THR A 51 -13.92 -25.63 -21.82
C THR A 51 -13.11 -25.66 -20.55
N VAL A 52 -12.88 -26.85 -19.98
CA VAL A 52 -12.02 -27.03 -18.79
C VAL A 52 -10.58 -26.63 -19.08
N ALA A 53 -10.03 -27.02 -20.21
CA ALA A 53 -8.66 -26.65 -20.61
C ALA A 53 -8.50 -25.14 -20.69
N LEU A 54 -9.42 -24.39 -21.28
CA LEU A 54 -9.39 -22.93 -21.33
C LEU A 54 -9.37 -22.30 -19.93
N ALA A 55 -10.24 -22.76 -19.03
CA ALA A 55 -10.30 -22.27 -17.66
C ALA A 55 -9.01 -22.54 -16.87
N LEU A 56 -8.44 -23.75 -17.02
CA LEU A 56 -7.18 -24.14 -16.39
C LEU A 56 -6.00 -23.26 -16.87
N TRP A 57 -5.98 -22.89 -18.15
CA TRP A 57 -4.91 -22.08 -18.70
C TRP A 57 -5.00 -20.61 -18.33
N LEU A 58 -6.19 -20.06 -18.26
CA LEU A 58 -6.40 -18.73 -17.68
C LEU A 58 -5.93 -18.69 -16.22
N ALA A 59 -6.25 -19.75 -15.44
CA ALA A 59 -5.76 -19.90 -14.09
C ALA A 59 -4.23 -20.02 -14.04
N MET A 60 -3.58 -20.75 -14.96
CA MET A 60 -2.12 -20.90 -15.03
C MET A 60 -1.42 -19.57 -15.35
N ILE A 61 -1.93 -18.76 -16.27
CA ILE A 61 -1.42 -17.42 -16.56
C ILE A 61 -1.48 -16.54 -15.30
N PHE A 62 -2.56 -16.62 -14.54
CA PHE A 62 -2.68 -15.91 -13.28
C PHE A 62 -1.67 -16.41 -12.21
N LEU A 63 -1.48 -17.75 -12.13
CA LEU A 63 -0.55 -18.41 -11.21
C LEU A 63 0.93 -18.11 -11.51
N SER A 64 1.27 -17.82 -12.77
CA SER A 64 2.66 -17.53 -13.18
C SER A 64 3.30 -16.45 -12.33
N ARG A 65 2.54 -15.42 -11.94
CA ARG A 65 3.01 -14.37 -11.02
C ARG A 65 3.33 -14.91 -9.61
N GLY A 66 2.56 -15.89 -9.16
CA GLY A 66 2.78 -16.59 -7.89
C GLY A 66 4.04 -17.46 -7.93
N LEU A 67 4.28 -18.16 -9.05
CA LEU A 67 5.49 -18.94 -9.30
C LEU A 67 6.73 -18.03 -9.32
N ALA A 68 6.69 -16.91 -10.05
CA ALA A 68 7.78 -15.92 -10.06
C ALA A 68 8.14 -15.40 -8.66
N ARG A 69 7.20 -15.43 -7.72
CA ARG A 69 7.37 -15.04 -6.31
C ARG A 69 7.68 -16.20 -5.37
N ARG A 70 8.00 -17.37 -5.90
CA ARG A 70 8.38 -18.55 -5.12
C ARG A 70 7.30 -19.05 -4.15
N LYS A 71 6.00 -18.76 -4.39
CA LYS A 71 4.91 -19.18 -3.51
C LYS A 71 4.68 -20.68 -3.58
N HIS A 72 4.75 -21.35 -2.45
CA HIS A 72 4.53 -22.79 -2.34
C HIS A 72 3.12 -23.18 -2.82
N ARG A 73 2.10 -22.44 -2.38
CA ARG A 73 0.71 -22.68 -2.80
C ARG A 73 0.48 -22.45 -4.31
N ALA A 74 1.22 -21.53 -4.95
CA ALA A 74 1.16 -21.36 -6.41
C ALA A 74 1.80 -22.55 -7.13
N TRP A 75 2.90 -23.08 -6.59
CA TRP A 75 3.54 -24.25 -7.12
C TRP A 75 2.63 -25.50 -7.03
N THR A 76 2.01 -25.78 -5.86
CA THR A 76 1.10 -26.94 -5.69
C THR A 76 -0.07 -26.88 -6.66
N LEU A 77 -0.69 -25.70 -6.83
CA LEU A 77 -1.80 -25.54 -7.75
C LEU A 77 -1.35 -25.62 -9.22
N ALA A 78 -0.17 -25.08 -9.56
CA ALA A 78 0.41 -25.20 -10.90
C ALA A 78 0.66 -26.66 -11.28
N VAL A 79 1.21 -27.45 -10.37
CA VAL A 79 1.40 -28.91 -10.58
C VAL A 79 0.06 -29.59 -10.84
N ALA A 80 -0.96 -29.32 -10.02
CA ALA A 80 -2.30 -29.90 -10.20
C ALA A 80 -2.94 -29.48 -11.55
N ILE A 81 -2.82 -28.21 -11.93
CA ILE A 81 -3.33 -27.69 -13.19
C ILE A 81 -2.61 -28.35 -14.39
N VAL A 82 -1.29 -28.46 -14.35
CA VAL A 82 -0.51 -29.08 -15.44
C VAL A 82 -0.90 -30.53 -15.64
N ILE A 83 -1.11 -31.29 -14.56
CA ILE A 83 -1.59 -32.67 -14.63
C ILE A 83 -3.00 -32.73 -15.23
N ALA A 84 -3.93 -31.92 -14.70
CA ALA A 84 -5.30 -31.88 -15.19
C ALA A 84 -5.38 -31.47 -16.68
N SER A 85 -4.50 -30.52 -17.10
CA SER A 85 -4.44 -30.07 -18.48
C SER A 85 -3.86 -31.14 -19.41
N ALA A 86 -2.84 -31.88 -19.00
CA ALA A 86 -2.31 -32.99 -19.79
C ALA A 86 -3.41 -34.06 -20.04
N ILE A 87 -4.21 -34.36 -19.02
CA ILE A 87 -5.36 -35.29 -19.15
C ILE A 87 -6.43 -34.70 -20.07
N ALA A 88 -6.75 -33.41 -19.92
CA ALA A 88 -7.76 -32.75 -20.75
C ALA A 88 -7.37 -32.71 -22.24
N HIS A 89 -6.08 -32.47 -22.56
CA HIS A 89 -5.60 -32.51 -23.95
C HIS A 89 -5.67 -33.90 -24.56
N LEU A 90 -5.40 -34.95 -23.79
CA LEU A 90 -5.60 -36.34 -24.27
C LEU A 90 -7.09 -36.67 -24.49
N ALA A 91 -7.97 -36.18 -23.60
CA ALA A 91 -9.41 -36.40 -23.69
C ALA A 91 -10.10 -35.57 -24.79
N LYS A 92 -9.53 -34.41 -25.15
CA LYS A 92 -10.09 -33.50 -26.15
C LYS A 92 -9.90 -34.02 -27.57
N GLY A 93 -8.69 -34.54 -27.92
CA GLY A 93 -8.32 -34.83 -29.28
C GLY A 93 -7.05 -35.68 -29.44
N LEU A 94 -6.59 -36.40 -28.43
CA LEU A 94 -5.30 -37.08 -28.42
C LEU A 94 -4.15 -36.14 -28.83
N ASP A 95 -4.19 -34.89 -28.32
CA ASP A 95 -3.19 -33.85 -28.61
C ASP A 95 -1.88 -34.15 -27.89
N PHE A 96 -1.10 -35.12 -28.38
CA PHE A 96 0.14 -35.57 -27.76
C PHE A 96 1.21 -34.50 -27.75
N GLU A 97 1.17 -33.57 -28.70
CA GLU A 97 2.13 -32.44 -28.79
C GLU A 97 1.97 -31.51 -27.58
N GLU A 98 0.75 -31.09 -27.27
CA GLU A 98 0.45 -30.24 -26.12
C GLU A 98 0.65 -31.00 -24.81
N ALA A 99 0.19 -32.27 -24.75
CA ALA A 99 0.38 -33.10 -23.57
C ALA A 99 1.89 -33.26 -23.22
N SER A 100 2.76 -33.41 -24.22
CA SER A 100 4.21 -33.51 -24.02
C SER A 100 4.83 -32.23 -23.45
N VAL A 101 4.39 -31.04 -23.90
CA VAL A 101 4.81 -29.76 -23.34
C VAL A 101 4.44 -29.67 -21.86
N HIS A 102 3.25 -30.17 -21.50
CA HIS A 102 2.80 -30.20 -20.10
C HIS A 102 3.63 -31.15 -19.25
N VAL A 103 4.01 -32.32 -19.77
CA VAL A 103 4.88 -33.26 -19.05
C VAL A 103 6.27 -32.65 -18.82
N VAL A 104 6.84 -31.96 -19.80
CA VAL A 104 8.13 -31.25 -19.65
C VAL A 104 8.02 -30.17 -18.56
N LEU A 105 6.95 -29.37 -18.59
CA LEU A 105 6.70 -28.34 -17.56
C LEU A 105 6.50 -28.95 -16.19
N LEU A 106 5.77 -30.09 -16.08
CA LEU A 106 5.57 -30.82 -14.83
C LEU A 106 6.89 -31.29 -14.24
N VAL A 107 7.76 -31.93 -15.05
CA VAL A 107 9.08 -32.38 -14.61
C VAL A 107 9.92 -31.20 -14.12
N ALA A 108 9.90 -30.09 -14.84
CA ALA A 108 10.64 -28.89 -14.45
C ALA A 108 10.12 -28.28 -13.12
N LEU A 109 8.79 -28.25 -12.92
CA LEU A 109 8.17 -27.82 -11.66
C LEU A 109 8.54 -28.75 -10.48
N LEU A 110 8.47 -30.06 -10.67
CA LEU A 110 8.79 -31.05 -9.63
C LEU A 110 10.27 -30.99 -9.24
N ARG A 111 11.19 -30.88 -10.23
CA ARG A 111 12.63 -30.77 -9.99
C ARG A 111 13.01 -29.46 -9.26
N SER A 112 12.20 -28.42 -9.44
CA SER A 112 12.45 -27.12 -8.82
C SER A 112 11.68 -26.90 -7.49
N ARG A 113 11.02 -27.92 -6.95
CA ARG A 113 10.17 -27.85 -5.74
C ARG A 113 10.79 -27.08 -4.59
N ARG A 114 12.07 -27.31 -4.30
CA ARG A 114 12.81 -26.69 -3.18
C ARG A 114 12.96 -25.18 -3.31
N GLN A 115 12.69 -24.60 -4.46
CA GLN A 115 12.79 -23.16 -4.69
C GLN A 115 11.50 -22.40 -4.33
N PHE A 116 10.37 -23.10 -4.14
CA PHE A 116 9.07 -22.53 -3.82
C PHE A 116 8.83 -22.58 -2.31
N VAL A 117 9.43 -21.63 -1.57
CA VAL A 117 9.48 -21.63 -0.10
C VAL A 117 8.55 -20.60 0.54
N ALA A 118 7.99 -19.65 -0.24
CA ALA A 118 7.16 -18.58 0.32
C ALA A 118 5.82 -19.13 0.83
N PRO A 119 5.53 -18.99 2.15
CA PRO A 119 4.33 -19.55 2.76
C PRO A 119 3.06 -18.80 2.30
N GLY A 120 1.91 -19.48 2.37
CA GLY A 120 0.61 -18.85 2.24
C GLY A 120 0.13 -18.28 3.57
N ASP A 121 -0.83 -17.36 3.51
CA ASP A 121 -1.43 -16.74 4.69
C ASP A 121 -2.33 -17.75 5.44
N PRO A 122 -2.02 -18.11 6.71
CA PRO A 122 -2.85 -19.03 7.51
C PRO A 122 -4.26 -18.47 7.75
N ALA A 123 -4.43 -17.14 7.84
CA ALA A 123 -5.71 -16.49 8.08
C ALA A 123 -6.72 -16.71 6.93
N THR A 124 -6.27 -17.24 5.78
CA THR A 124 -7.15 -17.55 4.66
C THR A 124 -7.85 -18.90 4.77
N VAL A 125 -7.52 -19.76 5.75
CA VAL A 125 -8.08 -21.12 5.86
C VAL A 125 -9.59 -21.09 6.07
N VAL A 126 -10.09 -20.29 7.03
CA VAL A 126 -11.53 -20.20 7.31
C VAL A 126 -12.30 -19.58 6.12
N PRO A 127 -11.89 -18.44 5.54
CA PRO A 127 -12.50 -17.91 4.33
C PRO A 127 -12.48 -18.88 3.14
N LEU A 128 -11.42 -19.66 2.97
CA LEU A 128 -11.33 -20.68 1.91
C LEU A 128 -12.36 -21.80 2.13
N LEU A 129 -12.52 -22.25 3.38
CA LEU A 129 -13.54 -23.27 3.71
C LEU A 129 -14.95 -22.74 3.40
N GLN A 130 -15.25 -21.47 3.76
CA GLN A 130 -16.55 -20.86 3.44
C GLN A 130 -16.80 -20.81 1.93
N VAL A 131 -15.80 -20.41 1.14
CA VAL A 131 -15.91 -20.40 -0.32
C VAL A 131 -16.06 -21.81 -0.87
N ALA A 132 -15.35 -22.80 -0.31
CA ALA A 132 -15.47 -24.20 -0.73
C ALA A 132 -16.89 -24.75 -0.49
N VAL A 133 -17.51 -24.44 0.66
CA VAL A 133 -18.91 -24.80 0.96
C VAL A 133 -19.85 -24.11 -0.02
N ALA A 134 -19.67 -22.83 -0.30
CA ALA A 134 -20.50 -22.10 -1.27
C ALA A 134 -20.39 -22.69 -2.69
N LEU A 135 -19.18 -23.08 -3.11
CA LEU A 135 -18.96 -23.78 -4.39
C LEU A 135 -19.61 -25.16 -4.39
N ALA A 136 -19.50 -25.94 -3.30
CA ALA A 136 -20.12 -27.26 -3.19
C ALA A 136 -21.65 -27.21 -3.33
N VAL A 137 -22.27 -26.07 -2.98
CA VAL A 137 -23.70 -25.82 -3.19
C VAL A 137 -23.96 -25.31 -4.60
N ALA A 138 -23.25 -24.28 -5.07
CA ALA A 138 -23.56 -23.60 -6.34
C ALA A 138 -23.27 -24.43 -7.59
N VAL A 139 -22.20 -25.26 -7.57
CA VAL A 139 -21.78 -26.06 -8.73
C VAL A 139 -22.82 -27.10 -9.13
N PRO A 140 -23.44 -27.90 -8.24
CA PRO A 140 -24.50 -28.82 -8.59
C PRO A 140 -25.70 -28.12 -9.27
N PHE A 141 -26.14 -26.96 -8.78
CA PHE A 141 -27.22 -26.20 -9.41
C PHE A 141 -26.85 -25.72 -10.82
N LEU A 142 -25.60 -25.27 -11.01
CA LEU A 142 -25.12 -24.89 -12.34
C LEU A 142 -25.10 -26.11 -13.28
N ILE A 143 -24.63 -27.27 -12.80
CA ILE A 143 -24.60 -28.52 -13.59
C ILE A 143 -26.03 -28.93 -14.02
N VAL A 144 -26.99 -28.92 -13.11
CA VAL A 144 -28.38 -29.22 -13.42
C VAL A 144 -28.93 -28.29 -14.51
N GLY A 145 -28.66 -26.97 -14.40
CA GLY A 145 -29.09 -26.00 -15.41
C GLY A 145 -28.47 -26.22 -16.79
N ILE A 146 -27.22 -26.72 -16.86
CA ILE A 146 -26.54 -27.01 -18.13
C ILE A 146 -27.09 -28.28 -18.78
N TYR A 147 -27.42 -29.33 -18.00
CA TYR A 147 -27.89 -30.61 -18.51
C TYR A 147 -29.39 -30.63 -18.80
N ASP A 148 -30.17 -29.80 -18.13
CA ASP A 148 -31.63 -29.73 -18.30
C ASP A 148 -32.04 -28.26 -18.53
N ASN A 149 -32.05 -27.86 -19.79
CA ASN A 149 -32.34 -26.50 -20.25
C ASN A 149 -33.75 -26.00 -19.88
N ASP A 150 -34.67 -26.91 -19.48
CA ASP A 150 -36.03 -26.56 -19.10
C ASP A 150 -36.20 -26.20 -17.61
N VAL A 151 -35.19 -26.53 -16.78
CA VAL A 151 -35.25 -26.29 -15.32
C VAL A 151 -35.09 -24.82 -14.97
N TYR A 152 -34.19 -24.10 -15.68
CA TYR A 152 -33.91 -22.70 -15.39
C TYR A 152 -34.05 -21.81 -16.62
N SER A 153 -34.45 -20.54 -16.39
CA SER A 153 -34.33 -19.55 -17.45
C SER A 153 -32.85 -19.26 -17.73
N ARG A 154 -32.49 -18.94 -18.96
CA ARG A 154 -31.13 -18.59 -19.39
C ARG A 154 -30.48 -17.48 -18.49
N ARG A 155 -31.30 -16.59 -17.91
CA ARG A 155 -30.82 -15.57 -16.97
C ARG A 155 -30.31 -16.17 -15.68
N ILE A 156 -30.97 -17.21 -15.16
CA ILE A 156 -30.57 -17.91 -13.92
C ILE A 156 -29.29 -18.70 -14.19
N GLU A 157 -29.16 -19.38 -15.31
CA GLU A 157 -27.94 -20.09 -15.69
C GLU A 157 -26.73 -19.17 -15.79
N VAL A 158 -26.87 -18.02 -16.47
CA VAL A 158 -25.80 -17.01 -16.55
C VAL A 158 -25.46 -16.46 -15.17
N ALA A 159 -26.44 -16.19 -14.32
CA ALA A 159 -26.20 -15.71 -12.96
C ALA A 159 -25.47 -16.76 -12.11
N LEU A 160 -25.82 -18.04 -12.20
CA LEU A 160 -25.14 -19.14 -11.52
C LEU A 160 -23.70 -19.32 -12.05
N ALA A 161 -23.49 -19.25 -13.35
CA ALA A 161 -22.14 -19.31 -13.93
C ALA A 161 -21.25 -18.15 -13.45
N LEU A 162 -21.78 -16.93 -13.41
CA LEU A 162 -21.08 -15.77 -12.89
C LEU A 162 -20.77 -15.91 -11.38
N LEU A 163 -21.72 -16.45 -10.60
CA LEU A 163 -21.51 -16.70 -9.17
C LEU A 163 -20.41 -17.73 -8.94
N VAL A 164 -20.46 -18.86 -9.62
CA VAL A 164 -19.42 -19.91 -9.52
C VAL A 164 -18.06 -19.36 -9.96
N GLY A 165 -18.01 -18.61 -11.06
CA GLY A 165 -16.78 -17.94 -11.52
C GLY A 165 -16.22 -16.96 -10.49
N ALA A 166 -17.07 -16.15 -9.88
CA ALA A 166 -16.67 -15.21 -8.83
C ALA A 166 -16.17 -15.93 -7.56
N LEU A 167 -16.83 -17.01 -7.15
CA LEU A 167 -16.40 -17.84 -6.02
C LEU A 167 -15.06 -18.54 -6.30
N ALA A 168 -14.88 -19.08 -7.49
CA ALA A 168 -13.62 -19.71 -7.91
C ALA A 168 -12.47 -18.69 -7.94
N PHE A 169 -12.72 -17.49 -8.49
CA PHE A 169 -11.74 -16.40 -8.46
C PHE A 169 -11.40 -15.98 -7.03
N ARG A 170 -12.40 -15.89 -6.14
CA ARG A 170 -12.20 -15.58 -4.72
C ARG A 170 -11.37 -16.66 -4.02
N ALA A 171 -11.65 -17.93 -4.28
CA ALA A 171 -10.87 -19.04 -3.75
C ALA A 171 -9.39 -18.94 -4.18
N LEU A 172 -9.15 -18.72 -5.46
CA LEU A 172 -7.81 -18.55 -6.03
C LEU A 172 -7.08 -17.35 -5.42
N TRP A 173 -7.78 -16.22 -5.27
CA TRP A 173 -7.22 -15.02 -4.65
C TRP A 173 -6.83 -15.25 -3.19
N LEU A 174 -7.72 -15.89 -2.40
CA LEU A 174 -7.44 -16.26 -1.00
C LEU A 174 -6.27 -17.26 -0.90
N TRP A 175 -6.24 -18.27 -1.77
CA TRP A 175 -5.17 -19.26 -1.82
C TRP A 175 -3.80 -18.63 -2.08
N LEU A 176 -3.75 -17.63 -2.95
CA LEU A 176 -2.51 -16.95 -3.32
C LEU A 176 -2.18 -15.75 -2.45
N ARG A 177 -3.03 -15.43 -1.46
CA ARG A 177 -2.76 -14.31 -0.55
C ARG A 177 -1.44 -14.54 0.19
N PRO A 178 -0.50 -13.58 0.15
CA PRO A 178 0.75 -13.68 0.91
C PRO A 178 0.47 -13.53 2.40
N GLN A 179 1.28 -14.18 3.22
CA GLN A 179 1.23 -14.02 4.67
C GLN A 179 1.46 -12.55 5.03
N GLY A 180 0.58 -11.99 5.86
CA GLY A 180 0.76 -10.72 6.52
C GLY A 180 1.71 -10.82 7.70
N VAL A 181 2.07 -9.68 8.27
CA VAL A 181 2.79 -9.58 9.54
C VAL A 181 1.92 -8.75 10.47
N PRO A 182 1.66 -9.20 11.70
CA PRO A 182 0.96 -8.39 12.66
C PRO A 182 1.79 -7.16 13.04
N PRO A 183 1.16 -6.05 13.44
CA PRO A 183 1.86 -4.91 13.98
C PRO A 183 2.70 -5.29 15.20
N ALA A 184 3.81 -4.58 15.40
CA ALA A 184 4.69 -4.76 16.54
C ALA A 184 3.99 -4.37 17.86
N VAL A 185 4.28 -5.11 18.93
CA VAL A 185 3.75 -4.90 20.28
C VAL A 185 4.86 -5.06 21.34
N GLY A 186 4.61 -4.54 22.56
CA GLY A 186 5.51 -4.74 23.70
C GLY A 186 6.95 -4.26 23.44
N GLU A 187 7.92 -5.09 23.80
CA GLU A 187 9.37 -4.78 23.75
C GLU A 187 9.87 -4.29 22.38
N GLU A 188 9.30 -4.80 21.28
CA GLU A 188 9.69 -4.32 19.94
C GLU A 188 9.34 -2.84 19.74
N ARG A 189 8.20 -2.40 20.27
CA ARG A 189 7.78 -0.98 20.18
C ARG A 189 8.61 -0.10 21.08
N GLU A 190 8.91 -0.55 22.29
CA GLU A 190 9.75 0.17 23.26
C GLU A 190 11.16 0.36 22.67
N ARG A 191 11.74 -0.71 22.13
CA ARG A 191 13.04 -0.64 21.47
C ARG A 191 13.06 0.30 20.26
N ALA A 192 12.00 0.26 19.43
CA ALA A 192 11.88 1.19 18.31
C ALA A 192 11.77 2.66 18.79
N ALA A 193 11.05 2.92 19.88
CA ALA A 193 10.92 4.25 20.45
C ALA A 193 12.27 4.76 20.99
N GLU A 194 13.05 3.93 21.66
CA GLU A 194 14.42 4.27 22.11
C GLU A 194 15.30 4.66 20.92
N LEU A 195 15.30 3.87 19.85
CA LEU A 195 16.09 4.16 18.65
C LEU A 195 15.63 5.43 17.92
N VAL A 196 14.33 5.72 17.90
CA VAL A 196 13.81 6.99 17.37
C VAL A 196 14.28 8.15 18.24
N GLN A 197 14.26 8.00 19.55
CA GLN A 197 14.72 9.05 20.47
C GLN A 197 16.22 9.34 20.31
N GLU A 198 17.03 8.30 20.08
CA GLU A 198 18.49 8.43 19.94
C GLU A 198 18.92 8.88 18.54
N HIS A 199 18.29 8.33 17.48
CA HIS A 199 18.75 8.48 16.10
C HIS A 199 17.74 9.15 15.16
N GLY A 200 16.55 9.52 15.64
CA GLY A 200 15.48 10.09 14.83
C GLY A 200 15.76 11.51 14.35
N SER A 201 16.69 11.68 13.40
CA SER A 201 17.03 12.97 12.81
C SER A 201 16.17 13.35 11.61
N ASP A 202 15.57 12.37 10.94
CA ASP A 202 14.65 12.62 9.83
C ASP A 202 13.27 13.02 10.34
N SER A 203 12.64 14.00 9.68
CA SER A 203 11.30 14.49 10.01
C SER A 203 10.21 13.40 9.93
N LEU A 204 10.46 12.30 9.23
CA LEU A 204 9.55 11.16 9.12
C LEU A 204 9.82 10.06 10.16
N ALA A 205 10.93 10.13 10.91
CA ALA A 205 11.35 9.06 11.82
C ALA A 205 10.30 8.72 12.87
N TYR A 206 9.65 9.72 13.47
CA TYR A 206 8.67 9.49 14.53
C TYR A 206 7.41 8.74 14.03
N PHE A 207 7.04 8.89 12.77
CA PHE A 207 5.90 8.17 12.19
C PHE A 207 6.13 6.66 12.07
N ALA A 208 7.36 6.18 12.25
CA ALA A 208 7.65 4.76 12.42
C ALA A 208 6.97 4.15 13.66
N LEU A 209 6.67 4.96 14.69
CA LEU A 209 6.06 4.52 15.94
C LEU A 209 4.56 4.29 15.88
N ARG A 210 3.91 4.53 14.72
CA ARG A 210 2.47 4.24 14.55
C ARG A 210 2.16 2.77 14.87
N ARG A 211 0.99 2.51 15.46
CA ARG A 211 0.55 1.17 15.88
C ARG A 211 0.36 0.17 14.72
N ASP A 212 0.23 0.64 13.49
CA ASP A 212 0.03 -0.21 12.31
C ASP A 212 1.34 -0.71 11.68
N LYS A 213 2.49 -0.48 12.31
CA LYS A 213 3.81 -0.87 11.84
C LYS A 213 4.29 -2.18 12.45
N SER A 214 5.05 -2.93 11.64
CA SER A 214 5.93 -4.00 12.07
C SER A 214 7.36 -3.52 11.92
N TYR A 215 8.27 -4.06 12.72
CA TYR A 215 9.67 -3.66 12.71
C TYR A 215 10.57 -4.78 12.21
N PHE A 216 11.67 -4.39 11.62
CA PHE A 216 12.77 -5.27 11.28
C PHE A 216 14.05 -4.64 11.79
N PHE A 217 14.64 -5.24 12.81
CA PHE A 217 15.85 -4.77 13.46
C PHE A 217 17.10 -5.34 12.79
N SER A 218 18.20 -4.58 12.83
CA SER A 218 19.53 -5.09 12.49
C SER A 218 19.96 -6.18 13.49
N PRO A 219 20.88 -7.07 13.10
CA PRO A 219 21.44 -8.06 14.03
C PRO A 219 22.12 -7.46 15.26
N SER A 220 22.65 -6.25 15.15
CA SER A 220 23.25 -5.49 16.25
C SER A 220 22.20 -4.89 17.21
N GLY A 221 20.93 -4.79 16.78
CA GLY A 221 19.85 -4.10 17.48
C GLY A 221 19.98 -2.56 17.51
N ARG A 222 20.95 -1.98 16.78
CA ARG A 222 21.19 -0.52 16.77
C ARG A 222 20.45 0.23 15.67
N SER A 223 19.78 -0.52 14.77
CA SER A 223 19.04 0.06 13.66
C SER A 223 17.79 -0.75 13.36
N PHE A 224 16.76 -0.10 12.82
CA PHE A 224 15.55 -0.79 12.38
C PHE A 224 14.90 -0.07 11.19
N LEU A 225 14.01 -0.77 10.52
CA LEU A 225 13.05 -0.17 9.59
C LEU A 225 11.61 -0.54 9.98
N ALA A 226 10.71 0.42 9.78
CA ALA A 226 9.29 0.25 10.02
C ALA A 226 8.55 -0.06 8.71
N TYR A 227 7.71 -1.09 8.68
CA TYR A 227 7.03 -1.50 7.47
C TYR A 227 5.62 -2.04 7.74
N ARG A 228 4.83 -2.17 6.66
CA ARG A 228 3.53 -2.85 6.67
C ARG A 228 3.37 -3.69 5.41
N VAL A 229 2.82 -4.90 5.54
CA VAL A 229 2.59 -5.76 4.37
C VAL A 229 1.18 -5.59 3.85
N ILE A 230 1.04 -5.07 2.63
CA ILE A 230 -0.25 -4.81 1.97
C ILE A 230 -0.22 -5.44 0.57
N GLY A 231 -1.15 -6.36 0.29
CA GLY A 231 -1.26 -6.99 -1.03
C GLY A 231 0.03 -7.68 -1.51
N GLY A 232 0.87 -8.17 -0.58
CA GLY A 232 2.17 -8.77 -0.87
C GLY A 232 3.25 -7.74 -1.23
N THR A 233 3.07 -6.50 -0.82
CA THR A 233 4.10 -5.45 -0.80
C THR A 233 4.47 -5.16 0.64
N ALA A 234 5.72 -5.36 1.01
CA ALA A 234 6.29 -4.83 2.23
C ALA A 234 6.64 -3.36 1.97
N LEU A 235 5.76 -2.48 2.43
CA LEU A 235 5.89 -1.04 2.28
C LEU A 235 6.61 -0.48 3.50
N VAL A 236 7.81 0.02 3.31
CA VAL A 236 8.64 0.66 4.34
C VAL A 236 8.24 2.13 4.45
N ALA A 237 8.17 2.64 5.67
CA ALA A 237 7.78 4.02 5.98
C ALA A 237 9.03 4.84 6.31
N GLY A 238 9.46 5.69 5.39
CA GLY A 238 10.71 6.44 5.52
C GLY A 238 11.96 5.57 5.37
N ASP A 239 13.09 6.13 5.73
CA ASP A 239 14.38 5.45 5.72
C ASP A 239 14.60 4.64 7.02
N PRO A 240 15.53 3.67 7.05
CA PRO A 240 15.94 3.02 8.29
C PRO A 240 16.43 4.03 9.35
N ILE A 241 16.08 3.76 10.59
CA ILE A 241 16.42 4.59 11.76
C ILE A 241 17.49 3.85 12.55
N GLY A 242 18.56 4.54 12.94
CA GLY A 242 19.69 4.02 13.69
C GLY A 242 21.03 4.40 13.07
N ASP A 243 22.04 3.54 13.23
CA ASP A 243 23.39 3.75 12.71
C ASP A 243 23.39 3.78 11.17
N VAL A 244 23.78 4.93 10.61
CA VAL A 244 23.83 5.13 9.15
C VAL A 244 24.76 4.11 8.46
N ALA A 245 25.80 3.64 9.14
CA ALA A 245 26.72 2.64 8.59
C ALA A 245 26.04 1.28 8.34
N GLU A 246 24.99 0.96 9.09
CA GLU A 246 24.23 -0.28 8.93
C GLU A 246 23.12 -0.18 7.87
N ARG A 247 22.76 1.02 7.41
CA ARG A 247 21.58 1.27 6.56
C ARG A 247 21.53 0.36 5.34
N ARG A 248 22.61 0.27 4.57
CA ARG A 248 22.68 -0.54 3.35
C ARG A 248 22.52 -2.04 3.63
N GLU A 249 23.19 -2.53 4.66
CA GLU A 249 23.13 -3.95 5.03
C GLU A 249 21.73 -4.32 5.52
N LEU A 250 21.14 -3.50 6.39
CA LEU A 250 19.79 -3.68 6.93
C LEU A 250 18.74 -3.75 5.81
N ILE A 251 18.78 -2.81 4.85
CA ILE A 251 17.87 -2.82 3.70
C ILE A 251 18.08 -4.10 2.87
N GLY A 252 19.33 -4.47 2.59
CA GLY A 252 19.68 -5.66 1.83
C GLY A 252 19.18 -6.95 2.49
N GLU A 253 19.32 -7.06 3.81
CA GLU A 253 18.82 -8.20 4.57
C GLU A 253 17.30 -8.26 4.60
N PHE A 254 16.63 -7.13 4.83
CA PHE A 254 15.19 -7.03 4.76
C PHE A 254 14.65 -7.48 3.40
N VAL A 255 15.25 -7.02 2.30
CA VAL A 255 14.86 -7.43 0.94
C VAL A 255 15.01 -8.94 0.76
N ARG A 256 16.08 -9.55 1.27
CA ARG A 256 16.30 -11.00 1.21
C ARG A 256 15.19 -11.78 1.93
N ILE A 257 14.80 -11.32 3.13
CA ILE A 257 13.73 -11.94 3.92
C ILE A 257 12.36 -11.70 3.25
N ALA A 258 12.09 -10.49 2.76
CA ALA A 258 10.87 -10.17 2.03
C ALA A 258 10.69 -11.08 0.80
N HIS A 259 11.76 -11.32 0.04
CA HIS A 259 11.74 -12.25 -1.10
C HIS A 259 11.50 -13.70 -0.67
N ALA A 260 12.06 -14.15 0.46
CA ALA A 260 11.79 -15.48 0.99
C ALA A 260 10.30 -15.65 1.39
N LYS A 261 9.64 -14.57 1.84
CA LYS A 261 8.20 -14.53 2.13
C LYS A 261 7.33 -14.25 0.90
N GLY A 262 7.91 -14.10 -0.29
CA GLY A 262 7.19 -13.83 -1.54
C GLY A 262 6.67 -12.39 -1.67
N TRP A 263 7.16 -11.46 -0.85
CA TRP A 263 6.82 -10.05 -0.93
C TRP A 263 7.68 -9.32 -1.97
N ARG A 264 7.18 -8.21 -2.45
CA ARG A 264 7.98 -7.14 -3.07
C ARG A 264 8.25 -6.09 -2.01
N VAL A 265 9.31 -5.30 -2.19
CA VAL A 265 9.64 -4.21 -1.28
C VAL A 265 9.46 -2.87 -1.99
N ALA A 266 8.87 -1.91 -1.29
CA ALA A 266 8.84 -0.51 -1.69
C ALA A 266 9.06 0.37 -0.45
N VAL A 267 9.61 1.56 -0.65
CA VAL A 267 9.90 2.53 0.40
C VAL A 267 9.19 3.82 0.05
N ALA A 268 8.42 4.37 0.98
CA ALA A 268 7.70 5.62 0.81
C ALA A 268 8.34 6.71 1.66
N GLY A 269 8.73 7.83 1.04
CA GLY A 269 9.30 8.97 1.74
C GLY A 269 10.83 8.91 1.92
N ALA A 270 11.55 8.11 1.10
CA ALA A 270 13.00 8.05 1.15
C ALA A 270 13.63 9.44 0.93
N ALA A 271 14.63 9.78 1.73
CA ALA A 271 15.38 11.01 1.61
C ALA A 271 16.41 10.94 0.46
N ASN A 272 16.87 12.09 0.02
CA ASN A 272 17.80 12.18 -1.12
C ASN A 272 19.15 11.52 -0.83
N ASP A 273 19.64 11.61 0.40
CA ASP A 273 20.92 11.02 0.84
C ASP A 273 20.87 9.48 0.93
N ALA A 274 19.69 8.89 1.10
CA ALA A 274 19.51 7.44 1.13
C ALA A 274 19.44 6.80 -0.27
N LEU A 275 19.29 7.58 -1.34
CA LEU A 275 19.07 7.04 -2.70
C LEU A 275 20.22 6.18 -3.19
N GLU A 276 21.46 6.51 -2.84
CA GLU A 276 22.62 5.73 -3.23
C GLU A 276 22.59 4.31 -2.62
N ASP A 277 22.19 4.19 -1.36
CA ASP A 277 22.03 2.90 -0.68
C ASP A 277 20.98 2.04 -1.38
N TYR A 278 19.81 2.61 -1.70
CA TYR A 278 18.77 1.91 -2.46
C TYR A 278 19.22 1.53 -3.87
N ALA A 279 19.89 2.43 -4.58
CA ALA A 279 20.39 2.16 -5.92
C ALA A 279 21.45 1.05 -5.92
N SER A 280 22.32 0.98 -4.92
CA SER A 280 23.38 -0.03 -4.77
C SER A 280 22.83 -1.45 -4.68
N ILE A 281 21.63 -1.64 -4.14
CA ILE A 281 20.92 -2.92 -4.06
C ILE A 281 19.95 -3.16 -5.23
N GLY A 282 19.92 -2.24 -6.22
CA GLY A 282 19.16 -2.37 -7.46
C GLY A 282 17.76 -1.77 -7.47
N PHE A 283 17.41 -0.99 -6.46
CA PHE A 283 16.13 -0.25 -6.44
C PHE A 283 16.12 0.86 -7.48
N LYS A 284 14.93 1.16 -7.96
CA LYS A 284 14.60 2.35 -8.74
C LYS A 284 13.96 3.36 -7.82
N SER A 285 14.17 4.64 -8.09
CA SER A 285 13.54 5.73 -7.37
C SER A 285 12.65 6.56 -8.30
N MET A 286 11.56 7.04 -7.77
CA MET A 286 10.66 7.99 -8.41
C MET A 286 10.41 9.13 -7.43
N TYR A 287 10.44 10.36 -7.93
CA TYR A 287 10.10 11.53 -7.12
C TYR A 287 8.67 11.41 -6.57
N LEU A 288 8.50 11.62 -5.25
CA LEU A 288 7.23 11.48 -4.53
C LEU A 288 6.62 12.84 -4.20
N GLY A 289 7.43 13.82 -3.77
CA GLY A 289 6.99 15.15 -3.38
C GLY A 289 8.10 15.97 -2.72
N ASP A 290 7.81 17.24 -2.46
CA ASP A 290 8.69 18.16 -1.74
C ASP A 290 8.17 18.40 -0.32
N GLU A 291 9.02 18.17 0.64
CA GLU A 291 8.82 18.48 2.05
C GLU A 291 9.17 19.95 2.30
N ALA A 292 8.28 20.64 2.99
CA ALA A 292 8.44 22.05 3.34
C ALA A 292 9.01 22.18 4.76
N VAL A 293 10.25 22.64 4.91
CA VAL A 293 10.94 22.80 6.20
C VAL A 293 11.12 24.28 6.51
N ILE A 294 10.57 24.72 7.63
CA ILE A 294 10.77 26.09 8.14
C ILE A 294 11.92 26.07 9.14
N ARG A 295 12.82 27.05 9.03
CA ARG A 295 13.89 27.31 10.01
C ARG A 295 13.43 28.39 11.00
N PRO A 296 13.08 28.07 12.25
CA PRO A 296 12.56 29.06 13.20
C PRO A 296 13.52 30.22 13.44
N ALA A 297 14.84 29.96 13.45
CA ALA A 297 15.86 30.98 13.69
C ALA A 297 15.86 32.11 12.64
N THR A 298 15.60 31.76 11.36
CA THR A 298 15.66 32.70 10.23
C THR A 298 14.28 33.11 9.71
N PHE A 299 13.21 32.47 10.17
CA PHE A 299 11.86 32.80 9.75
C PHE A 299 11.46 34.22 10.19
N SER A 300 10.94 35.03 9.27
CA SER A 300 10.50 36.39 9.55
C SER A 300 9.21 36.71 8.82
N LEU A 301 8.35 37.49 9.45
CA LEU A 301 7.16 38.07 8.82
C LEU A 301 7.44 39.38 8.06
N GLU A 302 8.68 39.80 7.97
CA GLU A 302 9.07 41.04 7.29
C GLU A 302 9.10 40.89 5.78
N GLY A 303 9.00 42.01 5.07
CA GLY A 303 9.07 42.06 3.62
C GLY A 303 7.72 41.93 2.91
N ARG A 304 7.77 42.17 1.58
CA ARG A 304 6.59 42.21 0.70
C ARG A 304 6.05 40.81 0.38
N ALA A 305 6.93 39.84 0.28
CA ALA A 305 6.58 38.48 -0.16
C ALA A 305 5.65 37.79 0.85
N ILE A 306 5.91 37.91 2.17
CA ILE A 306 5.12 37.29 3.24
C ILE A 306 3.94 38.14 3.74
N ARG A 307 3.65 39.27 3.07
CA ARG A 307 2.60 40.23 3.46
C ARG A 307 1.25 39.56 3.75
N LYS A 308 0.85 38.57 2.94
CA LYS A 308 -0.46 37.90 3.10
C LYS A 308 -0.53 37.12 4.40
N VAL A 309 0.54 36.42 4.78
CA VAL A 309 0.62 35.68 6.05
C VAL A 309 0.57 36.69 7.21
N ARG A 310 1.41 37.72 7.20
CA ARG A 310 1.42 38.80 8.20
C ARG A 310 0.03 39.45 8.38
N GLN A 311 -0.69 39.72 7.30
CA GLN A 311 -2.05 40.25 7.37
C GLN A 311 -3.04 39.27 8.00
N SER A 312 -2.88 37.94 7.76
CA SER A 312 -3.69 36.93 8.41
C SER A 312 -3.42 36.89 9.93
N VAL A 313 -2.15 36.88 10.32
CA VAL A 313 -1.74 36.93 11.74
C VAL A 313 -2.35 38.14 12.43
N SER A 314 -2.08 39.36 11.93
CA SER A 314 -2.60 40.60 12.53
C SER A 314 -4.12 40.66 12.60
N ARG A 315 -4.83 40.07 11.65
CA ARG A 315 -6.30 40.00 11.68
C ARG A 315 -6.80 39.07 12.80
N LEU A 316 -6.18 37.90 12.97
CA LEU A 316 -6.57 36.93 13.98
C LEU A 316 -6.29 37.47 15.40
N GLU A 317 -5.13 38.12 15.61
CA GLU A 317 -4.78 38.82 16.86
C GLU A 317 -5.82 39.89 17.19
N LYS A 318 -6.16 40.76 16.21
CA LYS A 318 -7.18 41.81 16.38
C LYS A 318 -8.58 41.25 16.64
N SER A 319 -8.85 40.04 16.15
CA SER A 319 -10.12 39.33 16.44
C SER A 319 -10.09 38.61 17.78
N GLY A 320 -9.02 38.76 18.60
CA GLY A 320 -8.90 38.19 19.93
C GLY A 320 -8.51 36.71 19.98
N TYR A 321 -8.15 36.10 18.84
CA TYR A 321 -7.60 34.74 18.82
C TYR A 321 -6.21 34.72 19.47
N ARG A 322 -5.90 33.63 20.17
CA ARG A 322 -4.58 33.36 20.76
C ARG A 322 -4.16 31.93 20.41
N VAL A 323 -2.87 31.68 20.35
CA VAL A 323 -2.31 30.34 20.21
C VAL A 323 -1.68 29.91 21.52
N GLN A 324 -2.04 28.73 21.97
CA GLN A 324 -1.39 28.06 23.09
C GLN A 324 -0.65 26.85 22.55
N VAL A 325 0.62 26.70 22.93
CA VAL A 325 1.46 25.55 22.58
C VAL A 325 1.77 24.80 23.87
N LEU A 326 1.51 23.49 23.90
CA LEU A 326 1.66 22.65 25.09
C LEU A 326 2.03 21.22 24.69
N SER A 327 2.60 20.46 25.62
CA SER A 327 2.77 19.02 25.46
C SER A 327 1.41 18.33 25.38
N THR A 328 1.33 17.29 24.57
CA THR A 328 0.11 16.45 24.53
C THR A 328 -0.19 15.81 25.88
N ALA A 329 0.83 15.53 26.69
CA ALA A 329 0.66 15.04 28.06
C ALA A 329 -0.09 16.03 28.97
N ASP A 330 0.14 17.33 28.78
CA ASP A 330 -0.44 18.39 29.62
C ASP A 330 -1.87 18.80 29.22
N ALA A 331 -2.38 18.24 28.11
CA ALA A 331 -3.75 18.51 27.67
C ALA A 331 -4.75 17.87 28.66
N ASP A 332 -5.56 18.71 29.32
CA ASP A 332 -6.65 18.24 30.17
C ASP A 332 -7.81 17.64 29.36
N GLU A 333 -8.73 16.96 30.02
CA GLU A 333 -9.83 16.28 29.33
C GLU A 333 -10.79 17.24 28.60
N SER A 334 -10.95 18.47 29.11
CA SER A 334 -11.77 19.50 28.45
C SER A 334 -11.15 19.91 27.10
N LEU A 335 -9.83 20.16 27.10
CA LEU A 335 -9.10 20.49 25.88
C LEU A 335 -9.07 19.32 24.89
N ARG A 336 -8.85 18.09 25.38
CA ARG A 336 -8.90 16.87 24.56
C ARG A 336 -10.26 16.69 23.90
N ALA A 337 -11.35 16.89 24.64
CA ALA A 337 -12.71 16.81 24.11
C ALA A 337 -12.96 17.84 22.99
N GLN A 338 -12.51 19.09 23.18
CA GLN A 338 -12.63 20.14 22.16
C GLN A 338 -11.79 19.82 20.90
N ILE A 339 -10.57 19.33 21.06
CA ILE A 339 -9.69 18.93 19.94
C ILE A 339 -10.30 17.74 19.17
N ARG A 340 -10.88 16.74 19.88
CA ARG A 340 -11.61 15.65 19.23
C ARG A 340 -12.77 16.18 18.40
N ALA A 341 -13.56 17.10 18.94
CA ALA A 341 -14.68 17.71 18.23
C ALA A 341 -14.25 18.46 16.95
N VAL A 342 -13.14 19.24 17.01
CA VAL A 342 -12.56 19.88 15.84
C VAL A 342 -12.11 18.84 14.80
N SER A 343 -11.47 17.77 15.27
CA SER A 343 -10.97 16.68 14.44
C SER A 343 -12.10 15.94 13.72
N GLU A 344 -13.18 15.63 14.43
CA GLU A 344 -14.35 14.94 13.89
C GLU A 344 -15.11 15.81 12.88
N GLU A 345 -15.31 17.09 13.19
CA GLU A 345 -15.93 18.05 12.28
C GLU A 345 -15.15 18.19 10.98
N TRP A 346 -13.82 18.33 11.08
CA TRP A 346 -12.95 18.47 9.92
C TRP A 346 -12.92 17.20 9.05
N ARG A 347 -12.87 16.03 9.67
CA ARG A 347 -12.78 14.73 9.01
C ARG A 347 -14.10 14.29 8.38
N GLY A 348 -15.21 14.56 9.05
CA GLY A 348 -16.52 14.05 8.67
C GLY A 348 -16.53 12.51 8.67
N ASN A 349 -17.01 11.90 7.59
CA ASN A 349 -17.10 10.43 7.43
C ASN A 349 -15.86 9.81 6.75
N TRP A 350 -14.76 10.55 6.59
CA TRP A 350 -13.54 10.05 5.96
C TRP A 350 -12.67 9.30 6.98
N PRO A 351 -11.99 8.21 6.56
CA PRO A 351 -11.01 7.54 7.40
C PRO A 351 -9.84 8.47 7.72
N GLU A 352 -9.18 8.21 8.85
CA GLU A 352 -7.93 8.85 9.19
C GLU A 352 -6.88 8.53 8.11
N ARG A 353 -6.17 9.55 7.66
CA ARG A 353 -5.11 9.42 6.66
C ARG A 353 -3.76 9.32 7.35
N GLY A 354 -2.83 8.68 6.67
CA GLY A 354 -1.44 8.67 7.05
C GLY A 354 -0.85 7.30 7.19
N PHE A 355 0.32 7.17 6.61
CA PHE A 355 1.22 6.06 6.77
C PHE A 355 2.62 6.55 7.08
N THR A 356 3.07 7.58 6.34
CA THR A 356 4.41 8.18 6.48
C THR A 356 4.39 9.56 7.12
N MET A 357 3.23 10.22 7.24
CA MET A 357 3.15 11.65 7.53
C MET A 357 2.09 12.04 8.56
N ALA A 358 1.38 11.10 9.17
CA ALA A 358 0.40 11.40 10.20
C ALA A 358 0.38 10.30 11.25
N MET A 359 0.12 10.66 12.49
CA MET A 359 -0.08 9.70 13.57
C MET A 359 -1.48 9.09 13.50
N ASP A 360 -1.64 7.89 14.05
CA ASP A 360 -2.90 7.15 14.08
C ASP A 360 -3.81 7.53 15.26
N ALA A 361 -3.28 8.28 16.25
CA ALA A 361 -4.05 8.75 17.40
C ALA A 361 -3.52 10.10 17.89
N LEU A 362 -4.44 10.99 18.30
CA LEU A 362 -4.11 12.36 18.73
C LEU A 362 -3.42 12.43 20.09
N PHE A 363 -3.77 11.55 21.02
CA PHE A 363 -3.35 11.68 22.43
C PHE A 363 -2.57 10.47 22.95
N LEU A 364 -2.27 9.51 22.09
CA LEU A 364 -1.56 8.29 22.47
C LEU A 364 -0.06 8.52 22.73
N TYR A 365 0.49 9.54 22.13
CA TYR A 365 1.93 9.85 22.12
C TYR A 365 2.19 11.10 22.96
N PRO A 366 2.62 10.93 24.23
CA PRO A 366 2.67 12.03 25.21
C PRO A 366 3.76 13.07 24.92
N ASP A 367 4.80 12.69 24.21
CA ASP A 367 5.94 13.52 23.81
C ASP A 367 5.69 14.38 22.56
N THR A 368 4.48 14.31 22.00
CA THR A 368 4.05 15.19 20.92
C THR A 368 3.59 16.55 21.45
N VAL A 369 3.55 17.55 20.58
CA VAL A 369 3.18 18.93 20.91
C VAL A 369 1.90 19.32 20.19
N LEU A 370 1.02 19.99 20.90
CA LEU A 370 -0.21 20.58 20.39
C LEU A 370 -0.07 22.11 20.35
N ALA A 371 -0.36 22.71 19.19
CA ALA A 371 -0.60 24.14 19.07
C ALA A 371 -2.09 24.36 18.79
N VAL A 372 -2.79 25.04 19.68
CA VAL A 372 -4.25 25.23 19.62
C VAL A 372 -4.60 26.69 19.46
N ALA A 373 -5.50 27.01 18.54
CA ALA A 373 -6.04 28.36 18.35
C ALA A 373 -7.30 28.52 19.20
N VAL A 374 -7.21 29.37 20.22
CA VAL A 374 -8.28 29.67 21.15
C VAL A 374 -8.99 30.94 20.70
N ALA A 375 -10.29 30.87 20.44
CA ALA A 375 -11.16 32.00 20.12
C ALA A 375 -11.44 32.87 21.35
N PRO A 376 -11.95 34.11 21.19
CA PRO A 376 -12.25 35.01 22.31
C PRO A 376 -13.25 34.45 23.32
N ASP A 377 -14.12 33.55 22.90
CA ASP A 377 -15.11 32.85 23.72
C ASP A 377 -14.57 31.60 24.43
N GLY A 378 -13.26 31.32 24.29
CA GLY A 378 -12.60 30.15 24.87
C GLY A 378 -12.74 28.87 24.06
N ARG A 379 -13.46 28.88 22.93
CA ARG A 379 -13.62 27.72 22.04
C ARG A 379 -12.38 27.48 21.19
N ILE A 380 -12.02 26.20 21.00
CA ILE A 380 -10.92 25.83 20.10
C ILE A 380 -11.40 25.90 18.65
N GLY A 381 -10.79 26.80 17.86
CA GLY A 381 -11.09 26.98 16.43
C GLY A 381 -10.31 26.04 15.53
N GLY A 382 -9.10 25.62 15.93
CA GLY A 382 -8.25 24.71 15.19
C GLY A 382 -6.99 24.33 15.94
N PHE A 383 -6.25 23.36 15.44
CA PHE A 383 -5.00 22.89 16.06
C PHE A 383 -4.01 22.34 15.05
N LEU A 384 -2.75 22.33 15.46
CA LEU A 384 -1.66 21.54 14.88
C LEU A 384 -1.23 20.50 15.91
N GLN A 385 -0.91 19.29 15.45
CA GLN A 385 -0.15 18.31 16.22
C GLN A 385 1.20 18.13 15.57
N LEU A 386 2.25 18.21 16.36
CA LEU A 386 3.64 18.09 15.96
C LEU A 386 4.27 16.90 16.66
N VAL A 387 5.02 16.11 15.91
CA VAL A 387 5.82 15.00 16.42
C VAL A 387 7.29 15.41 16.45
N PRO A 388 8.08 14.97 17.44
CA PRO A 388 9.48 15.34 17.52
C PRO A 388 10.34 14.64 16.47
N SER A 389 11.43 15.29 16.08
CA SER A 389 12.59 14.68 15.40
C SER A 389 13.78 14.85 16.35
N PRO A 390 13.95 13.95 17.34
CA PRO A 390 14.77 14.22 18.52
C PRO A 390 16.23 14.49 18.21
N ALA A 391 16.84 13.70 17.33
CA ALA A 391 18.25 13.84 17.00
C ALA A 391 18.58 15.08 16.13
N SER A 392 17.57 15.75 15.56
CA SER A 392 17.71 17.03 14.86
C SER A 392 17.16 18.21 15.65
N GLU A 393 16.70 17.99 16.87
CA GLU A 393 16.05 19.02 17.71
C GLU A 393 14.93 19.73 16.95
N GLY A 394 14.17 18.99 16.16
CA GLY A 394 13.14 19.47 15.26
C GLY A 394 11.75 18.94 15.58
N TYR A 395 10.76 19.44 14.85
CA TYR A 395 9.40 18.93 14.87
C TYR A 395 8.86 18.73 13.46
N SER A 396 7.93 17.77 13.30
CA SER A 396 7.23 17.51 12.06
C SER A 396 5.72 17.56 12.26
N LEU A 397 5.00 18.18 11.34
CA LEU A 397 3.55 18.32 11.38
C LEU A 397 2.87 16.97 11.14
N ALA A 398 2.14 16.47 12.13
CA ALA A 398 1.35 15.23 12.04
C ALA A 398 -0.11 15.49 11.67
N SER A 399 -0.71 16.55 12.20
CA SER A 399 -2.11 16.90 11.93
C SER A 399 -2.30 18.42 11.91
N MET A 400 -3.14 18.88 10.97
CA MET A 400 -3.54 20.28 10.84
C MET A 400 -5.04 20.34 10.57
N ARG A 401 -5.84 20.81 11.56
CA ARG A 401 -7.31 20.76 11.49
C ARG A 401 -7.93 22.04 12.04
N ARG A 402 -9.07 22.44 11.45
CA ARG A 402 -9.85 23.59 11.89
C ARG A 402 -11.34 23.35 11.74
N ARG A 403 -12.16 24.09 12.46
CA ARG A 403 -13.60 24.17 12.25
C ARG A 403 -13.94 24.92 10.96
N GLY A 404 -15.08 24.62 10.39
CA GLY A 404 -15.57 25.24 9.16
C GLY A 404 -15.90 26.74 9.32
N ASP A 405 -16.35 27.15 10.50
CA ASP A 405 -16.80 28.52 10.84
C ASP A 405 -15.70 29.46 11.33
N THR A 406 -14.42 29.05 11.22
CA THR A 406 -13.29 29.86 11.66
C THR A 406 -12.86 30.91 10.63
N PRO A 407 -12.27 32.05 11.08
CA PRO A 407 -11.79 33.08 10.18
C PRO A 407 -10.73 32.57 9.19
N ASN A 408 -10.74 33.13 7.97
CA ASN A 408 -9.70 32.84 7.00
C ASN A 408 -8.32 33.27 7.53
N GLY A 409 -7.31 32.41 7.36
CA GLY A 409 -5.94 32.65 7.81
C GLY A 409 -5.63 32.03 9.17
N LEU A 410 -6.56 31.25 9.79
CA LEU A 410 -6.32 30.59 11.06
C LEU A 410 -5.12 29.64 11.00
N MET A 411 -4.94 28.90 9.91
CA MET A 411 -3.81 27.98 9.75
C MET A 411 -2.48 28.74 9.59
N GLU A 412 -2.48 29.85 8.83
CA GLU A 412 -1.31 30.74 8.76
C GLU A 412 -0.93 31.29 10.13
N PHE A 413 -1.93 31.67 10.92
CA PHE A 413 -1.73 32.16 12.29
C PHE A 413 -1.15 31.06 13.19
N LEU A 414 -1.75 29.86 13.22
CA LEU A 414 -1.26 28.73 13.99
C LEU A 414 0.19 28.37 13.64
N ILE A 415 0.52 28.27 12.36
CA ILE A 415 1.89 27.92 11.92
C ILE A 415 2.87 29.02 12.36
N THR A 416 2.52 30.29 12.17
CA THR A 416 3.40 31.40 12.53
C THR A 416 3.68 31.44 14.02
N GLU A 417 2.67 31.32 14.86
CA GLU A 417 2.83 31.29 16.33
C GLU A 417 3.60 30.04 16.79
N THR A 418 3.36 28.89 16.15
CA THR A 418 4.11 27.66 16.41
C THR A 418 5.60 27.84 16.08
N VAL A 419 5.93 28.50 14.96
CA VAL A 419 7.33 28.81 14.60
C VAL A 419 7.95 29.81 15.56
N ALA A 420 7.19 30.79 16.06
CA ALA A 420 7.65 31.72 17.07
C ALA A 420 7.94 31.00 18.39
N TRP A 421 7.06 30.09 18.82
CA TRP A 421 7.29 29.23 19.98
C TRP A 421 8.53 28.36 19.78
N ALA A 422 8.67 27.72 18.62
CA ALA A 422 9.80 26.87 18.27
C ALA A 422 11.14 27.62 18.37
N ARG A 423 11.17 28.88 17.90
CA ARG A 423 12.35 29.76 18.05
C ARG A 423 12.71 30.01 19.52
N GLN A 424 11.72 30.26 20.38
CA GLN A 424 11.95 30.51 21.81
C GLN A 424 12.46 29.27 22.54
N HIS A 425 12.19 28.08 22.03
CA HIS A 425 12.60 26.78 22.58
C HIS A 425 13.82 26.18 21.86
N ALA A 426 14.57 26.98 21.10
CA ALA A 426 15.77 26.58 20.37
C ALA A 426 15.57 25.42 19.39
N VAL A 427 14.33 25.24 18.90
CA VAL A 427 14.00 24.24 17.88
C VAL A 427 14.67 24.61 16.56
N THR A 428 15.38 23.67 15.95
CA THR A 428 16.19 23.92 14.75
C THR A 428 15.35 23.96 13.47
N GLU A 429 14.29 23.14 13.41
CA GLU A 429 13.43 23.05 12.23
C GLU A 429 11.99 22.63 12.57
N VAL A 430 11.05 23.12 11.77
CA VAL A 430 9.65 22.68 11.77
C VAL A 430 9.29 22.23 10.35
N SER A 431 9.10 20.92 10.16
CA SER A 431 8.61 20.38 8.90
C SER A 431 7.09 20.52 8.83
N LEU A 432 6.60 21.09 7.75
CA LEU A 432 5.17 21.10 7.41
C LEU A 432 4.77 19.85 6.61
N ASN A 433 5.66 18.87 6.57
CA ASN A 433 5.54 17.63 5.82
C ASN A 433 5.48 17.84 4.30
N PHE A 434 5.23 16.80 3.51
CA PHE A 434 5.27 16.91 2.06
C PHE A 434 3.92 16.63 1.39
N ALA A 435 3.70 17.31 0.26
CA ALA A 435 2.55 17.08 -0.61
C ALA A 435 2.91 15.99 -1.63
N VAL A 436 2.33 14.81 -1.47
CA VAL A 436 2.56 13.68 -2.38
C VAL A 436 2.08 14.03 -3.79
N PHE A 437 2.89 13.75 -4.82
CA PHE A 437 2.58 13.96 -6.25
C PHE A 437 2.36 15.42 -6.72
N ALA A 438 2.71 16.44 -5.96
CA ALA A 438 2.47 17.83 -6.36
C ALA A 438 3.14 18.20 -7.71
N ASP A 439 4.39 17.79 -7.95
CA ASP A 439 5.10 18.03 -9.22
C ASP A 439 4.72 17.04 -10.33
N PHE A 440 4.33 15.82 -9.98
CA PHE A 440 3.80 14.84 -10.94
C PHE A 440 2.58 15.40 -11.69
N MET A 441 1.80 16.24 -11.01
CA MET A 441 0.65 16.91 -11.60
C MET A 441 1.03 18.09 -12.51
N ARG A 442 2.21 18.70 -12.29
CA ARG A 442 2.69 19.86 -13.08
C ARG A 442 3.44 19.45 -14.35
N SER A 443 4.13 18.30 -14.36
CA SER A 443 4.92 17.81 -15.50
C SER A 443 4.00 17.44 -16.66
N GLY A 444 3.66 18.41 -17.51
CA GLY A 444 2.61 18.27 -18.54
C GLY A 444 3.01 17.42 -19.75
N ASP A 445 4.22 17.49 -20.27
CA ASP A 445 4.51 17.02 -21.64
C ASP A 445 5.63 15.99 -21.83
N GLU A 446 6.45 15.69 -20.84
CA GLU A 446 7.56 14.70 -20.98
C GLU A 446 7.25 13.33 -20.35
N ALA A 447 6.06 13.11 -19.85
CA ALA A 447 5.70 11.89 -19.14
C ALA A 447 5.46 10.70 -20.08
N SER A 448 6.02 9.52 -19.74
CA SER A 448 5.81 8.27 -20.48
C SER A 448 4.31 7.90 -20.54
N ARG A 449 3.92 7.05 -21.52
CA ARG A 449 2.52 6.59 -21.66
C ARG A 449 1.96 5.95 -20.38
N ALA A 450 2.79 5.22 -19.64
CA ALA A 450 2.43 4.61 -18.35
C ALA A 450 2.15 5.68 -17.27
N THR A 451 2.94 6.75 -17.25
CA THR A 451 2.78 7.89 -16.33
C THR A 451 1.49 8.66 -16.63
N ARG A 452 1.13 8.80 -17.90
CA ARG A 452 -0.15 9.42 -18.33
C ARG A 452 -1.36 8.60 -17.94
N SER A 453 -1.30 7.27 -18.08
CA SER A 453 -2.40 6.37 -17.67
C SER A 453 -2.61 6.39 -16.16
N LEU A 454 -1.53 6.38 -15.37
CA LEU A 454 -1.58 6.50 -13.92
C LEU A 454 -2.15 7.87 -13.50
N ARG A 455 -1.71 8.95 -14.16
CA ARG A 455 -2.24 10.30 -13.96
C ARG A 455 -3.75 10.37 -14.25
N TRP A 456 -4.22 9.74 -15.33
CA TRP A 456 -5.65 9.72 -15.67
C TRP A 456 -6.49 9.00 -14.61
N VAL A 457 -6.00 7.86 -14.08
CA VAL A 457 -6.65 7.12 -12.97
C VAL A 457 -6.67 7.96 -11.69
N LEU A 458 -5.57 8.64 -11.39
CA LEU A 458 -5.43 9.48 -10.20
C LEU A 458 -6.27 10.78 -10.30
N LEU A 459 -6.38 11.38 -11.50
CA LEU A 459 -7.14 12.63 -11.73
C LEU A 459 -8.66 12.48 -11.62
N LYS A 460 -9.21 11.27 -11.70
CA LYS A 460 -10.66 11.06 -11.48
C LYS A 460 -11.12 11.22 -10.03
N GLY A 461 -10.19 11.50 -9.08
CA GLY A 461 -10.52 11.75 -7.68
C GLY A 461 -10.33 13.21 -7.29
N ASP A 462 -11.35 13.89 -6.79
CA ASP A 462 -11.33 15.25 -6.19
C ASP A 462 -10.24 15.48 -5.13
N ARG A 463 -9.61 14.40 -4.69
CA ARG A 463 -8.61 14.36 -3.61
C ARG A 463 -7.24 14.91 -4.02
N LEU A 464 -6.91 14.86 -5.29
CA LEU A 464 -5.61 15.32 -5.81
C LEU A 464 -5.52 16.85 -5.87
N PHE A 465 -6.65 17.55 -6.04
CA PHE A 465 -6.71 18.99 -5.90
C PHE A 465 -6.34 19.49 -4.49
N GLN A 466 -6.54 18.67 -3.44
CA GLN A 466 -6.13 19.01 -2.08
C GLN A 466 -4.61 19.01 -1.92
N LEU A 467 -3.89 18.14 -2.62
CA LEU A 467 -2.43 18.04 -2.57
C LEU A 467 -1.73 19.25 -3.21
N GLU A 468 -2.24 19.72 -4.34
CA GLU A 468 -1.76 20.94 -4.98
C GLU A 468 -2.00 22.18 -4.10
N ARG A 469 -3.15 22.23 -3.43
CA ARG A 469 -3.47 23.27 -2.46
C ARG A 469 -2.51 23.27 -1.26
N LEU A 470 -2.09 22.10 -0.78
CA LEU A 470 -1.15 21.99 0.35
C LEU A 470 0.24 22.54 -0.03
N HIS A 471 0.77 22.16 -1.21
CA HIS A 471 2.04 22.73 -1.68
C HIS A 471 1.95 24.26 -1.85
N SER A 472 0.88 24.76 -2.47
CA SER A 472 0.65 26.21 -2.65
C SER A 472 0.46 26.92 -1.31
N PHE A 473 -0.10 26.24 -0.32
CA PHE A 473 -0.22 26.74 1.05
C PHE A 473 1.15 26.83 1.73
N ASN A 474 1.94 25.74 1.71
CA ASN A 474 3.26 25.68 2.35
C ASN A 474 4.22 26.72 1.76
N ARG A 475 4.15 26.98 0.43
CA ARG A 475 4.98 27.98 -0.25
C ARG A 475 4.84 29.39 0.33
N LYS A 476 3.73 29.70 1.01
CA LYS A 476 3.52 31.03 1.64
C LYS A 476 4.53 31.33 2.75
N PHE A 477 5.12 30.30 3.35
CA PHE A 477 6.07 30.40 4.47
C PHE A 477 7.52 30.42 4.01
N PHE A 478 7.81 30.35 2.70
CA PHE A 478 9.16 30.36 2.12
C PHE A 478 10.06 29.27 2.74
N PRO A 479 9.62 28.01 2.78
CA PRO A 479 10.37 26.93 3.39
C PRO A 479 11.58 26.52 2.56
N ASP A 480 12.54 25.86 3.20
CA ASP A 480 13.51 25.01 2.52
C ASP A 480 12.79 23.76 1.99
N TRP A 481 13.01 23.44 0.71
CA TRP A 481 12.36 22.29 0.09
C TRP A 481 13.31 21.09 0.09
N ARG A 482 12.87 19.94 0.69
CA ARG A 482 13.58 18.67 0.67
C ARG A 482 12.82 17.66 -0.19
N ARG A 483 13.50 17.06 -1.16
CA ARG A 483 12.89 16.06 -2.04
C ARG A 483 12.70 14.75 -1.31
N ARG A 484 11.52 14.14 -1.50
CA ARG A 484 11.19 12.80 -1.01
C ARG A 484 10.90 11.88 -2.19
N TYR A 485 11.27 10.61 -2.05
CA TYR A 485 11.22 9.63 -3.13
C TYR A 485 10.43 8.39 -2.74
N PHE A 486 9.88 7.74 -3.77
CA PHE A 486 9.32 6.40 -3.69
C PHE A 486 10.30 5.43 -4.33
N CYS A 487 10.88 4.51 -3.52
CA CYS A 487 11.85 3.53 -4.01
C CYS A 487 11.17 2.17 -4.17
N PHE A 488 11.50 1.45 -5.23
CA PHE A 488 10.90 0.15 -5.57
C PHE A 488 11.87 -0.70 -6.39
N GLU A 489 11.66 -2.03 -6.38
CA GLU A 489 12.62 -2.96 -6.99
C GLU A 489 12.63 -2.91 -8.53
N ARG A 490 11.45 -2.90 -9.19
CA ARG A 490 11.33 -2.96 -10.66
C ARG A 490 10.14 -2.14 -11.13
N TRP A 491 10.23 -1.59 -12.32
CA TRP A 491 9.13 -0.84 -12.96
C TRP A 491 7.83 -1.67 -13.07
N ALA A 492 7.93 -2.98 -13.30
CA ALA A 492 6.78 -3.88 -13.34
C ALA A 492 6.06 -4.04 -11.97
N ASP A 493 6.75 -3.77 -10.87
CA ASP A 493 6.17 -3.83 -9.52
C ASP A 493 5.51 -2.50 -9.10
N LEU A 494 5.84 -1.39 -9.78
CA LEU A 494 5.37 -0.04 -9.45
C LEU A 494 3.83 0.08 -9.33
N PRO A 495 2.99 -0.46 -10.24
CA PRO A 495 1.54 -0.32 -10.10
C PRO A 495 1.00 -0.94 -8.81
N LEU A 496 1.50 -2.10 -8.42
CA LEU A 496 1.05 -2.80 -7.21
C LEU A 496 1.67 -2.21 -5.93
N ALA A 497 2.90 -1.70 -6.01
CA ALA A 497 3.53 -0.95 -4.93
C ALA A 497 2.82 0.39 -4.70
N GLY A 498 2.45 1.08 -5.77
CA GLY A 498 1.65 2.31 -5.72
C GLY A 498 0.26 2.09 -5.12
N LEU A 499 -0.43 1.01 -5.53
CA LEU A 499 -1.72 0.65 -4.92
C LEU A 499 -1.58 0.32 -3.43
N ALA A 500 -0.51 -0.36 -3.02
CA ALA A 500 -0.24 -0.62 -1.60
C ALA A 500 -0.01 0.69 -0.82
N TYR A 501 0.72 1.64 -1.41
CA TYR A 501 0.94 2.95 -0.83
C TYR A 501 -0.36 3.76 -0.69
N LEU A 502 -1.16 3.85 -1.76
CA LEU A 502 -2.46 4.54 -1.73
C LEU A 502 -3.42 3.90 -0.70
N HIS A 503 -3.37 2.58 -0.54
CA HIS A 503 -4.15 1.88 0.49
C HIS A 503 -3.62 2.18 1.89
N ALA A 504 -2.29 2.18 2.09
CA ALA A 504 -1.67 2.51 3.37
C ALA A 504 -2.03 3.93 3.84
N GLU A 505 -2.05 4.90 2.92
CA GLU A 505 -2.46 6.28 3.17
C GLU A 505 -3.99 6.46 3.26
N SER A 506 -4.78 5.37 3.25
CA SER A 506 -6.25 5.39 3.25
C SER A 506 -6.88 6.18 2.10
N LEU A 507 -6.15 6.38 1.00
CA LEU A 507 -6.64 7.12 -0.17
C LEU A 507 -7.62 6.32 -1.02
N LEU A 508 -7.62 5.00 -0.92
CA LEU A 508 -8.54 4.10 -1.62
C LEU A 508 -9.77 3.72 -0.80
N THR A 509 -9.81 4.09 0.49
CA THR A 509 -10.93 3.76 1.36
C THR A 509 -12.04 4.81 1.18
N PRO A 510 -13.25 4.41 0.75
CA PRO A 510 -14.37 5.34 0.61
C PRO A 510 -14.86 5.82 1.99
N PRO A 511 -15.55 6.98 2.06
CA PRO A 511 -16.23 7.39 3.29
C PRO A 511 -17.35 6.41 3.61
N GLY A 512 -17.53 6.09 4.88
CA GLY A 512 -18.57 5.16 5.30
C GLY A 512 -18.95 5.31 6.76
N PRO A 513 -20.16 4.85 7.15
CA PRO A 513 -20.64 4.91 8.53
C PRO A 513 -19.81 4.06 9.51
N TRP A 514 -19.05 3.08 9.00
CA TRP A 514 -18.25 2.13 9.78
C TRP A 514 -16.91 2.69 10.26
N VAL A 515 -16.47 3.84 9.74
CA VAL A 515 -15.18 4.46 10.08
C VAL A 515 -15.16 5.00 11.51
N ARG A 516 -16.34 5.31 12.08
CA ARG A 516 -16.45 5.89 13.43
C ARG A 516 -16.18 4.90 14.57
N SER A 517 -16.38 3.60 14.38
CA SER A 517 -16.33 2.62 15.47
C SER A 517 -14.94 2.04 15.76
N HIS A 518 -14.02 2.04 14.81
CA HIS A 518 -12.67 1.48 15.00
C HIS A 518 -11.71 2.44 15.69
N ASP A 519 -11.89 3.75 15.52
CA ASP A 519 -11.02 4.76 16.13
C ASP A 519 -11.37 5.02 17.61
N LEU A 520 -12.60 4.71 18.03
CA LEU A 520 -13.08 4.90 19.42
C LEU A 520 -12.74 3.71 20.34
N ALA A 521 -12.56 2.51 19.79
CA ALA A 521 -12.21 1.31 20.59
C ALA A 521 -10.71 1.20 20.93
N ALA A 522 -9.90 2.14 20.47
CA ALA A 522 -8.44 2.16 20.63
C ALA A 522 -7.94 3.39 21.40
N GLN A 523 -8.84 4.09 22.12
CA GLN A 523 -8.51 5.21 23.00
C GLN A 523 -8.47 4.79 24.46
#